data_4c3ea8652f105c4749c64470560a84f1
#
_entry.id   4c3ea8652f105c4749c64470560a84f1
#
_cell.length_a   1.000
_cell.length_b   1.000
_cell.length_c   1.000
_cell.angle_alpha   90.00
_cell.angle_beta   90.00
_cell.angle_gamma   90.00
#
_symmetry.space_group_name_H-M   'P 1'
#
loop_
_entity.id
_entity.type
_entity.pdbx_description
1 polymer ?
#
loop_
_entity_poly.entity_id
_entity_poly.type
_entity_poly.pdbx_seq_one_letter_code
_entity_poly.pdbx_strand_id
1 'polypeptide(L)'
;TVGNLNTLKDLPDNPLREQLLSLYQDNYFAENMALVMVANLPYEEMATLAHDYFSSITSKPKNAIEISPLEKKYYPTLIPVNQPHLQFVRPLIDNDSISFYYQIDAQTKNYKTQPARYLSYILGNENKNSLYASLKAEGLINNLSARTSEDYGDNAFFIVKINLTSKGMEKIDAIAQRFFATISLLRSTPIKPLYLQEGLQLSQMMFNHQNYVDPQNLARSLSARALKIPSKDLLSSFRIDEAANTKQISHLLQQLNTENLLIQIASNKETPDHWADQTPKWKTEPWYQSEYSNNNFSQSFLNLVNFAVTSTQVKLPEKNNFIPESLGLIDQQDDTPFIAFKKEGFTYWNKSDSSFNKPISMNFLAMRFDHAADTAKHTLLNR
;
A
#
# COMPACT_ATOMS: atom_id res chain seq x y z
N THR A 1 -15.72 -2.28 4.35
CA THR A 1 -16.61 -3.23 5.06
C THR A 1 -17.93 -3.29 4.33
N VAL A 2 -18.42 -4.49 4.05
CA VAL A 2 -19.69 -4.72 3.36
C VAL A 2 -20.63 -5.40 4.36
N GLY A 3 -21.80 -4.81 4.60
CA GLY A 3 -22.83 -5.41 5.45
C GLY A 3 -23.56 -6.54 4.74
N ASN A 4 -24.27 -7.35 5.50
CA ASN A 4 -25.17 -8.39 5.03
C ASN A 4 -26.47 -8.38 5.84
N LEU A 5 -27.45 -9.24 5.49
CA LEU A 5 -28.75 -9.29 6.15
C LEU A 5 -28.68 -9.58 7.67
N ASN A 6 -27.62 -10.21 8.15
CA ASN A 6 -27.45 -10.49 9.58
C ASN A 6 -26.88 -9.30 10.35
N THR A 7 -26.10 -8.47 9.65
CA THR A 7 -25.36 -7.34 10.24
C THR A 7 -26.04 -5.99 10.00
N LEU A 8 -26.86 -5.87 8.93
CA LEU A 8 -27.66 -4.70 8.60
C LEU A 8 -29.15 -5.00 8.86
N LYS A 9 -29.56 -4.85 10.10
CA LYS A 9 -30.94 -5.07 10.54
C LYS A 9 -31.36 -4.03 11.56
N ASP A 10 -32.65 -3.83 11.68
CA ASP A 10 -33.21 -2.96 12.71
C ASP A 10 -32.87 -3.48 14.11
N LEU A 11 -32.44 -2.57 14.98
CA LEU A 11 -32.30 -2.79 16.40
C LEU A 11 -33.53 -2.21 17.10
N PRO A 12 -33.98 -2.78 18.24
CA PRO A 12 -35.23 -2.38 18.94
C PRO A 12 -35.35 -0.88 19.18
N ASP A 13 -34.25 -0.22 19.55
CA ASP A 13 -34.20 1.21 19.87
C ASP A 13 -33.46 2.05 18.83
N ASN A 14 -33.12 1.47 17.69
CA ASN A 14 -32.29 2.15 16.67
C ASN A 14 -32.56 1.59 15.27
N PRO A 15 -33.66 2.01 14.62
CA PRO A 15 -34.01 1.56 13.26
C PRO A 15 -32.95 1.93 12.24
N LEU A 16 -32.51 0.97 11.43
CA LEU A 16 -31.43 1.13 10.43
C LEU A 16 -31.72 2.28 9.45
N ARG A 17 -32.99 2.42 9.01
CA ARG A 17 -33.39 3.49 8.08
C ARG A 17 -33.16 4.88 8.66
N GLU A 18 -33.47 5.09 9.94
CA GLU A 18 -33.31 6.40 10.62
C GLU A 18 -31.81 6.72 10.79
N GLN A 19 -30.97 5.71 11.12
CA GLN A 19 -29.52 5.87 11.16
C GLN A 19 -28.93 6.26 9.80
N LEU A 20 -29.39 5.63 8.71
CA LEU A 20 -28.95 5.97 7.35
C LEU A 20 -29.40 7.37 6.94
N LEU A 21 -30.61 7.79 7.29
CA LEU A 21 -31.09 9.15 7.03
C LEU A 21 -30.29 10.20 7.79
N SER A 22 -30.02 9.96 9.08
CA SER A 22 -29.15 10.83 9.88
C SER A 22 -27.73 10.93 9.28
N LEU A 23 -27.11 9.79 8.95
CA LEU A 23 -25.82 9.76 8.29
C LEU A 23 -25.80 10.56 6.98
N TYR A 24 -26.87 10.42 6.16
CA TYR A 24 -27.02 11.18 4.93
C TYR A 24 -27.11 12.67 5.20
N GLN A 25 -28.02 13.10 6.09
CA GLN A 25 -28.24 14.51 6.42
C GLN A 25 -27.01 15.18 7.04
N ASP A 26 -26.22 14.43 7.80
CA ASP A 26 -25.05 14.95 8.50
C ASP A 26 -23.81 15.05 7.61
N ASN A 27 -23.70 14.24 6.55
CA ASN A 27 -22.47 14.12 5.78
C ASN A 27 -22.62 14.52 4.30
N TYR A 28 -23.82 14.47 3.70
CA TYR A 28 -24.03 14.72 2.28
C TYR A 28 -24.45 16.18 2.02
N PHE A 29 -23.48 17.07 1.99
CA PHE A 29 -23.64 18.49 1.68
C PHE A 29 -22.46 19.00 0.84
N ALA A 30 -22.63 20.09 0.10
CA ALA A 30 -21.72 20.55 -0.95
C ALA A 30 -20.25 20.70 -0.48
N GLU A 31 -20.02 21.19 0.74
CA GLU A 31 -18.70 21.41 1.30
C GLU A 31 -17.91 20.09 1.58
N ASN A 32 -18.62 18.96 1.72
CA ASN A 32 -18.02 17.62 1.88
C ASN A 32 -17.88 16.88 0.54
N MET A 33 -18.19 17.52 -0.58
CA MET A 33 -18.18 16.87 -1.88
C MET A 33 -17.18 17.52 -2.83
N ALA A 34 -16.63 16.73 -3.75
CA ALA A 34 -15.85 17.21 -4.87
C ALA A 34 -16.35 16.54 -6.15
N LEU A 35 -16.68 17.36 -7.13
CA LEU A 35 -17.08 16.89 -8.45
C LEU A 35 -15.87 16.91 -9.39
N VAL A 36 -15.61 15.78 -10.03
CA VAL A 36 -14.65 15.67 -11.12
C VAL A 36 -15.36 15.07 -12.34
N MET A 37 -15.29 15.77 -13.45
CA MET A 37 -15.86 15.33 -14.71
C MET A 37 -14.74 15.06 -15.72
N VAL A 38 -14.80 13.91 -16.38
CA VAL A 38 -13.88 13.52 -17.45
C VAL A 38 -14.72 13.12 -18.67
N ALA A 39 -14.73 13.95 -19.67
CA ALA A 39 -15.54 13.73 -20.87
C ALA A 39 -14.85 14.36 -22.10
N ASN A 40 -15.26 13.93 -23.28
CA ASN A 40 -14.87 14.56 -24.55
C ASN A 40 -15.90 15.63 -24.94
N LEU A 41 -16.05 16.64 -24.08
CA LEU A 41 -16.97 17.77 -24.26
C LEU A 41 -16.22 19.08 -24.04
N PRO A 42 -16.68 20.20 -24.66
CA PRO A 42 -16.18 21.53 -24.34
C PRO A 42 -16.35 21.86 -22.86
N TYR A 43 -15.43 22.68 -22.33
CA TYR A 43 -15.45 23.04 -20.90
C TYR A 43 -16.76 23.72 -20.49
N GLU A 44 -17.32 24.62 -21.34
CA GLU A 44 -18.54 25.36 -21.10
C GLU A 44 -19.75 24.42 -20.98
N GLU A 45 -19.79 23.39 -21.80
CA GLU A 45 -20.85 22.38 -21.74
C GLU A 45 -20.74 21.55 -20.46
N MET A 46 -19.54 21.12 -20.08
CA MET A 46 -19.33 20.44 -18.81
C MET A 46 -19.69 21.31 -17.61
N ALA A 47 -19.36 22.61 -17.65
CA ALA A 47 -19.71 23.56 -16.60
C ALA A 47 -21.23 23.73 -16.47
N THR A 48 -21.95 23.78 -17.61
CA THR A 48 -23.42 23.83 -17.64
C THR A 48 -24.01 22.57 -17.02
N LEU A 49 -23.57 21.40 -17.43
CA LEU A 49 -24.02 20.12 -16.86
C LEU A 49 -23.74 20.05 -15.34
N ALA A 50 -22.57 20.50 -14.91
CA ALA A 50 -22.23 20.55 -13.49
C ALA A 50 -23.20 21.46 -12.72
N HIS A 51 -23.48 22.63 -13.24
CA HIS A 51 -24.44 23.57 -12.65
C HIS A 51 -25.86 22.98 -12.59
N ASP A 52 -26.37 22.47 -13.70
CA ASP A 52 -27.75 22.02 -13.83
C ASP A 52 -28.07 20.82 -12.93
N TYR A 53 -27.12 19.90 -12.77
CA TYR A 53 -27.35 18.68 -12.00
C TYR A 53 -26.89 18.75 -10.54
N PHE A 54 -25.96 19.64 -10.17
CA PHE A 54 -25.37 19.65 -8.83
C PHE A 54 -25.56 20.93 -8.04
N SER A 55 -26.04 22.05 -8.65
CA SER A 55 -26.24 23.33 -7.93
C SER A 55 -27.32 23.30 -6.84
N SER A 56 -28.22 22.32 -6.89
CA SER A 56 -29.28 22.14 -5.88
C SER A 56 -28.80 21.39 -4.62
N ILE A 57 -27.57 20.90 -4.57
CA ILE A 57 -27.05 20.24 -3.38
C ILE A 57 -26.96 21.25 -2.24
N THR A 58 -27.52 20.87 -1.08
CA THR A 58 -27.57 21.73 0.10
C THR A 58 -26.14 22.11 0.55
N SER A 59 -25.95 23.40 0.82
CA SER A 59 -24.75 23.97 1.43
C SER A 59 -24.93 24.10 2.94
N LYS A 60 -23.85 23.82 3.70
CA LYS A 60 -23.79 24.11 5.15
C LYS A 60 -22.68 25.11 5.42
N PRO A 61 -22.85 26.04 6.40
CA PRO A 61 -21.77 26.95 6.77
C PRO A 61 -20.49 26.17 7.17
N LYS A 62 -19.33 26.62 6.70
CA LYS A 62 -18.02 26.01 7.01
C LYS A 62 -17.79 25.78 8.52
N ASN A 63 -18.37 26.64 9.37
CA ASN A 63 -18.28 26.55 10.83
C ASN A 63 -19.17 25.43 11.42
N ALA A 64 -20.06 24.83 10.62
CA ALA A 64 -20.88 23.68 11.02
C ALA A 64 -20.23 22.33 10.62
N ILE A 65 -19.10 22.36 9.93
CA ILE A 65 -18.28 21.18 9.67
C ILE A 65 -17.46 20.92 10.94
N GLU A 66 -18.11 20.56 12.01
CA GLU A 66 -17.42 19.86 13.07
C GLU A 66 -17.02 18.49 12.52
N ILE A 67 -15.73 18.16 12.64
CA ILE A 67 -15.27 16.78 12.54
C ILE A 67 -16.24 15.95 13.35
N SER A 68 -16.99 15.09 12.67
CA SER A 68 -18.09 14.32 13.27
C SER A 68 -17.64 13.80 14.65
N PRO A 69 -18.49 13.87 15.68
CA PRO A 69 -18.21 13.22 16.96
C PRO A 69 -17.83 11.74 16.80
N LEU A 70 -18.28 11.11 15.71
CA LEU A 70 -17.87 9.78 15.30
C LEU A 70 -16.37 9.72 14.94
N GLU A 71 -15.84 10.70 14.18
CA GLU A 71 -14.40 10.75 13.88
C GLU A 71 -13.57 10.98 15.15
N LYS A 72 -13.97 11.90 16.01
CA LYS A 72 -13.32 12.08 17.32
C LYS A 72 -13.44 10.85 18.23
N LYS A 73 -14.55 10.11 18.14
CA LYS A 73 -14.80 8.91 18.93
C LYS A 73 -14.05 7.68 18.43
N TYR A 74 -13.88 7.56 17.09
CA TYR A 74 -13.29 6.36 16.47
C TYR A 74 -11.82 6.51 16.07
N TYR A 75 -11.28 7.74 15.99
CA TYR A 75 -9.91 8.01 15.53
C TYR A 75 -9.02 8.84 16.48
N PRO A 76 -9.20 8.84 17.80
CA PRO A 76 -8.34 9.64 18.68
C PRO A 76 -6.90 9.15 18.70
N THR A 77 -6.71 7.84 18.65
CA THR A 77 -5.42 7.13 18.46
C THR A 77 -5.72 5.76 17.86
N LEU A 78 -5.08 5.44 16.74
CA LEU A 78 -5.31 4.16 16.04
C LEU A 78 -4.66 2.99 16.81
N ILE A 79 -3.55 3.27 17.52
CA ILE A 79 -2.89 2.37 18.47
C ILE A 79 -2.90 3.08 19.84
N PRO A 80 -3.94 2.91 20.64
CA PRO A 80 -4.02 3.55 21.95
C PRO A 80 -2.91 3.04 22.89
N VAL A 81 -2.31 3.93 23.65
CA VAL A 81 -1.45 3.57 24.77
C VAL A 81 -2.25 2.64 25.71
N ASN A 82 -1.68 1.51 26.11
CA ASN A 82 -2.32 0.44 26.91
C ASN A 82 -3.32 -0.47 26.15
N GLN A 83 -3.34 -0.47 24.83
CA GLN A 83 -4.08 -1.45 24.04
C GLN A 83 -3.15 -2.58 23.55
N PRO A 84 -3.70 -3.75 23.21
CA PRO A 84 -2.91 -4.83 22.63
C PRO A 84 -2.14 -4.41 21.39
N HIS A 85 -0.85 -4.74 21.34
CA HIS A 85 0.04 -4.41 20.23
C HIS A 85 0.34 -5.61 19.32
N LEU A 86 -0.16 -6.80 19.69
CA LEU A 86 0.01 -8.04 18.94
C LEU A 86 -1.35 -8.66 18.65
N GLN A 87 -1.64 -8.89 17.39
CA GLN A 87 -2.86 -9.53 16.93
C GLN A 87 -2.55 -10.80 16.14
N PHE A 88 -3.16 -11.91 16.54
CA PHE A 88 -3.22 -13.13 15.75
C PHE A 88 -4.56 -13.21 15.03
N VAL A 89 -4.54 -13.60 13.76
CA VAL A 89 -5.74 -13.73 12.93
C VAL A 89 -5.69 -15.07 12.19
N ARG A 90 -6.81 -15.80 12.16
CA ARG A 90 -7.01 -16.94 11.26
C ARG A 90 -7.68 -16.45 9.99
N PRO A 91 -6.95 -16.36 8.88
CA PRO A 91 -7.49 -15.84 7.63
C PRO A 91 -8.43 -16.86 7.00
N LEU A 92 -9.47 -16.39 6.28
CA LEU A 92 -10.38 -17.24 5.51
C LEU A 92 -9.70 -17.91 4.32
N ILE A 93 -8.67 -17.29 3.79
CA ILE A 93 -7.83 -17.81 2.69
C ILE A 93 -6.47 -18.13 3.28
N ASP A 94 -5.97 -19.33 3.02
CA ASP A 94 -4.67 -19.77 3.55
C ASP A 94 -3.54 -18.90 2.98
N ASN A 95 -3.03 -18.00 3.81
CA ASN A 95 -1.95 -17.09 3.47
C ASN A 95 -1.23 -16.64 4.75
N ASP A 96 -0.09 -17.25 5.00
CA ASP A 96 0.74 -16.88 6.13
C ASP A 96 1.39 -15.51 5.89
N SER A 97 1.19 -14.56 6.80
CA SER A 97 1.80 -13.24 6.72
C SER A 97 2.03 -12.58 8.08
N ILE A 98 3.05 -11.74 8.14
CA ILE A 98 3.27 -10.79 9.23
C ILE A 98 3.17 -9.37 8.70
N SER A 99 2.46 -8.51 9.41
CA SER A 99 2.30 -7.10 9.08
C SER A 99 2.67 -6.24 10.27
N PHE A 100 3.51 -5.25 10.04
CA PHE A 100 3.92 -4.24 11.01
C PHE A 100 3.20 -2.93 10.67
N TYR A 101 2.34 -2.46 11.56
CA TYR A 101 1.60 -1.21 11.44
C TYR A 101 2.19 -0.20 12.42
N TYR A 102 2.85 0.82 11.92
CA TYR A 102 3.30 1.95 12.73
C TYR A 102 2.34 3.11 12.55
N GLN A 103 1.80 3.63 13.64
CA GLN A 103 1.05 4.88 13.59
C GLN A 103 2.03 6.03 13.35
N ILE A 104 1.73 6.83 12.34
CA ILE A 104 2.52 7.99 11.94
C ILE A 104 1.59 9.18 11.71
N ASP A 105 2.15 10.38 11.61
CA ASP A 105 1.39 11.55 11.21
C ASP A 105 0.77 11.40 9.82
N ALA A 106 -0.35 12.08 9.60
CA ALA A 106 -1.02 12.15 8.31
C ALA A 106 -0.09 12.64 7.19
N GLN A 107 -0.11 11.98 6.04
CA GLN A 107 0.83 12.20 4.95
C GLN A 107 0.31 13.15 3.86
N THR A 108 -0.99 13.40 3.80
CA THR A 108 -1.60 14.25 2.76
C THR A 108 -1.02 15.65 2.73
N LYS A 109 -0.68 16.23 3.88
CA LYS A 109 -0.02 17.56 3.97
C LYS A 109 1.33 17.61 3.27
N ASN A 110 1.99 16.45 3.12
CA ASN A 110 3.31 16.31 2.53
C ASN A 110 3.25 15.75 1.09
N TYR A 111 2.12 15.93 0.37
CA TYR A 111 1.90 15.29 -0.94
C TYR A 111 2.97 15.64 -1.99
N LYS A 112 3.65 16.79 -1.90
CA LYS A 112 4.73 17.20 -2.81
C LYS A 112 6.05 16.49 -2.52
N THR A 113 6.38 16.30 -1.25
CA THR A 113 7.66 15.72 -0.81
C THR A 113 7.57 14.23 -0.49
N GLN A 114 6.40 13.75 -0.09
CA GLN A 114 6.07 12.35 0.23
C GLN A 114 7.19 11.62 1.02
N PRO A 115 7.58 12.11 2.20
CA PRO A 115 8.77 11.62 2.93
C PRO A 115 8.67 10.13 3.29
N ALA A 116 7.48 9.59 3.51
CA ALA A 116 7.26 8.17 3.76
C ALA A 116 7.64 7.27 2.57
N ARG A 117 7.67 7.81 1.34
CA ARG A 117 8.15 7.07 0.17
C ARG A 117 9.63 6.71 0.25
N TYR A 118 10.44 7.53 0.92
CA TYR A 118 11.83 7.18 1.19
C TYR A 118 11.95 5.86 1.97
N LEU A 119 11.13 5.72 3.02
CA LEU A 119 11.10 4.50 3.84
C LEU A 119 10.52 3.32 3.05
N SER A 120 9.42 3.55 2.33
CA SER A 120 8.80 2.53 1.48
C SER A 120 9.76 2.04 0.41
N TYR A 121 10.54 2.95 -0.19
CA TYR A 121 11.51 2.62 -1.22
C TYR A 121 12.63 1.70 -0.68
N ILE A 122 13.16 1.99 0.50
CA ILE A 122 14.25 1.20 1.07
C ILE A 122 13.74 -0.15 1.59
N LEU A 123 12.64 -0.16 2.34
CA LEU A 123 12.11 -1.37 2.94
C LEU A 123 11.49 -2.32 1.91
N GLY A 124 10.85 -1.78 0.87
CA GLY A 124 10.30 -2.56 -0.23
C GLY A 124 11.30 -2.86 -1.36
N ASN A 125 12.57 -2.49 -1.20
CA ASN A 125 13.59 -2.70 -2.23
C ASN A 125 13.97 -4.17 -2.35
N GLU A 126 14.10 -4.67 -3.59
CA GLU A 126 14.43 -6.07 -3.88
C GLU A 126 15.90 -6.29 -4.29
N ASN A 127 16.69 -5.21 -4.40
CA ASN A 127 18.09 -5.28 -4.80
C ASN A 127 18.94 -6.00 -3.73
N LYS A 128 20.12 -6.38 -4.13
CA LYS A 128 21.11 -7.00 -3.25
C LYS A 128 21.30 -6.21 -1.95
N ASN A 129 21.49 -6.89 -0.85
CA ASN A 129 21.60 -6.39 0.52
C ASN A 129 20.29 -5.82 1.11
N SER A 130 19.18 -5.80 0.38
CA SER A 130 17.88 -5.41 0.93
C SER A 130 17.35 -6.44 1.94
N LEU A 131 16.41 -6.02 2.77
CA LEU A 131 15.67 -6.92 3.66
C LEU A 131 14.99 -8.05 2.86
N TYR A 132 14.30 -7.68 1.77
CA TYR A 132 13.66 -8.64 0.87
C TYR A 132 14.66 -9.68 0.34
N ALA A 133 15.75 -9.23 -0.28
CA ALA A 133 16.74 -10.14 -0.88
C ALA A 133 17.33 -11.11 0.14
N SER A 134 17.62 -10.64 1.37
CA SER A 134 18.17 -11.48 2.43
C SER A 134 17.20 -12.57 2.90
N LEU A 135 15.92 -12.23 3.07
CA LEU A 135 14.88 -13.16 3.48
C LEU A 135 14.49 -14.13 2.35
N LYS A 136 14.45 -13.63 1.10
CA LYS A 136 14.11 -14.41 -0.09
C LYS A 136 15.18 -15.45 -0.40
N ALA A 137 16.45 -15.10 -0.28
CA ALA A 137 17.58 -16.02 -0.49
C ALA A 137 17.55 -17.27 0.42
N GLU A 138 17.00 -17.12 1.63
CA GLU A 138 16.78 -18.24 2.54
C GLU A 138 15.46 -18.98 2.34
N GLY A 139 14.62 -18.50 1.41
CA GLY A 139 13.30 -19.07 1.13
C GLY A 139 12.28 -18.85 2.24
N LEU A 140 12.42 -17.75 3.02
CA LEU A 140 11.55 -17.45 4.15
C LEU A 140 10.28 -16.69 3.74
N ILE A 141 10.35 -15.93 2.64
CA ILE A 141 9.25 -15.06 2.22
C ILE A 141 8.89 -15.26 0.75
N ASN A 142 7.64 -15.01 0.43
CA ASN A 142 7.14 -14.93 -0.94
C ASN A 142 7.25 -13.51 -1.46
N ASN A 143 6.82 -12.53 -0.66
CA ASN A 143 6.79 -11.12 -1.01
C ASN A 143 6.96 -10.24 0.23
N LEU A 144 7.42 -9.00 0.02
CA LEU A 144 7.47 -7.93 1.02
C LEU A 144 7.00 -6.64 0.37
N SER A 145 6.14 -5.90 1.06
CA SER A 145 5.68 -4.58 0.62
C SER A 145 5.75 -3.57 1.78
N ALA A 146 6.08 -2.33 1.45
CA ALA A 146 6.09 -1.23 2.40
C ALA A 146 5.32 -0.04 1.81
N ARG A 147 4.35 0.49 2.54
CA ARG A 147 3.47 1.56 2.06
C ARG A 147 2.85 2.34 3.22
N THR A 148 2.27 3.49 2.92
CA THR A 148 1.38 4.20 3.85
C THR A 148 -0.08 3.82 3.59
N SER A 149 -0.90 3.88 4.63
CA SER A 149 -2.36 3.91 4.48
C SER A 149 -2.82 5.28 3.97
N GLU A 150 -4.11 5.41 3.71
CA GLU A 150 -4.75 6.72 3.69
C GLU A 150 -4.74 7.36 5.07
N ASP A 151 -4.91 8.70 5.11
CA ASP A 151 -4.97 9.42 6.36
C ASP A 151 -6.31 9.20 7.06
N TYR A 152 -6.26 9.03 8.36
CA TYR A 152 -7.38 8.94 9.29
C TYR A 152 -7.29 10.13 10.25
N GLY A 153 -7.95 11.22 9.94
CA GLY A 153 -7.76 12.47 10.67
C GLY A 153 -6.30 12.97 10.56
N ASP A 154 -5.65 13.16 11.69
CA ASP A 154 -4.24 13.60 11.76
C ASP A 154 -3.23 12.45 11.76
N ASN A 155 -3.69 11.22 11.57
CA ASN A 155 -2.86 10.01 11.61
C ASN A 155 -2.91 9.22 10.31
N ALA A 156 -1.90 8.39 10.08
CA ALA A 156 -1.84 7.36 9.06
C ALA A 156 -1.11 6.13 9.62
N PHE A 157 -1.10 5.04 8.87
CA PHE A 157 -0.22 3.91 9.15
C PHE A 157 0.91 3.84 8.13
N PHE A 158 2.12 3.62 8.60
CA PHE A 158 3.18 3.05 7.79
C PHE A 158 3.14 1.53 7.96
N ILE A 159 2.91 0.82 6.87
CA ILE A 159 2.63 -0.62 6.89
C ILE A 159 3.74 -1.34 6.16
N VAL A 160 4.36 -2.33 6.81
CA VAL A 160 5.24 -3.30 6.16
C VAL A 160 4.59 -4.67 6.28
N LYS A 161 4.23 -5.27 5.14
CA LYS A 161 3.63 -6.59 5.07
C LYS A 161 4.59 -7.57 4.41
N ILE A 162 4.78 -8.72 5.04
CA ILE A 162 5.63 -9.81 4.57
C ILE A 162 4.76 -11.06 4.44
N ASN A 163 4.65 -11.59 3.23
CA ASN A 163 4.01 -12.87 2.98
C ASN A 163 5.03 -13.98 3.16
N LEU A 164 4.72 -14.91 4.05
CA LEU A 164 5.63 -15.94 4.52
C LEU A 164 5.52 -17.21 3.67
N THR A 165 6.60 -17.98 3.62
CA THR A 165 6.55 -19.39 3.27
C THR A 165 6.28 -20.21 4.53
N SER A 166 6.02 -21.52 4.41
CA SER A 166 5.93 -22.40 5.58
C SER A 166 7.23 -22.35 6.43
N LYS A 167 8.40 -22.37 5.76
CA LYS A 167 9.70 -22.20 6.43
C LYS A 167 9.85 -20.82 7.10
N GLY A 168 9.24 -19.78 6.49
CA GLY A 168 9.23 -18.44 7.07
C GLY A 168 8.39 -18.37 8.34
N MET A 169 7.27 -19.07 8.37
CA MET A 169 6.45 -19.16 9.59
C MET A 169 7.19 -19.86 10.73
N GLU A 170 7.90 -20.95 10.44
CA GLU A 170 8.77 -21.64 11.43
C GLU A 170 9.92 -20.76 11.94
N LYS A 171 10.37 -19.80 11.13
CA LYS A 171 11.50 -18.90 11.43
C LYS A 171 11.06 -17.42 11.60
N ILE A 172 9.86 -17.21 12.09
CA ILE A 172 9.27 -15.87 12.21
C ILE A 172 10.10 -14.94 13.11
N ASP A 173 10.77 -15.49 14.14
CA ASP A 173 11.67 -14.73 15.01
C ASP A 173 12.86 -14.15 14.23
N ALA A 174 13.48 -14.93 13.35
CA ALA A 174 14.58 -14.47 12.53
C ALA A 174 14.16 -13.40 11.53
N ILE A 175 12.91 -13.47 11.02
CA ILE A 175 12.33 -12.43 10.15
C ILE A 175 12.13 -11.14 10.94
N ALA A 176 11.52 -11.22 12.13
CA ALA A 176 11.33 -10.08 13.01
C ALA A 176 12.66 -9.43 13.42
N GLN A 177 13.66 -10.23 13.79
CA GLN A 177 15.01 -9.73 14.13
C GLN A 177 15.61 -8.93 12.98
N ARG A 178 15.58 -9.43 11.74
CA ARG A 178 16.11 -8.70 10.58
C ARG A 178 15.32 -7.44 10.28
N PHE A 179 14.00 -7.49 10.44
CA PHE A 179 13.15 -6.32 10.27
C PHE A 179 13.52 -5.22 11.27
N PHE A 180 13.57 -5.50 12.58
CA PHE A 180 13.90 -4.52 13.61
C PHE A 180 15.34 -4.02 13.50
N ALA A 181 16.29 -4.90 13.13
CA ALA A 181 17.65 -4.49 12.84
C ALA A 181 17.71 -3.51 11.65
N THR A 182 16.90 -3.74 10.60
CA THR A 182 16.81 -2.83 9.45
C THR A 182 16.23 -1.47 9.86
N ILE A 183 15.19 -1.43 10.66
CA ILE A 183 14.63 -0.18 11.21
C ILE A 183 15.69 0.56 12.05
N SER A 184 16.41 -0.16 12.92
CA SER A 184 17.49 0.41 13.72
C SER A 184 18.62 0.99 12.85
N LEU A 185 19.02 0.26 11.81
CA LEU A 185 20.03 0.73 10.85
C LEU A 185 19.58 2.00 10.14
N LEU A 186 18.31 2.08 9.71
CA LEU A 186 17.75 3.29 9.09
C LEU A 186 17.75 4.48 10.03
N ARG A 187 17.48 4.27 11.31
CA ARG A 187 17.49 5.34 12.34
C ARG A 187 18.89 5.84 12.67
N SER A 188 19.89 4.98 12.62
CA SER A 188 21.30 5.29 12.95
C SER A 188 22.12 5.74 11.75
N THR A 189 21.64 5.53 10.54
CA THR A 189 22.35 5.89 9.31
C THR A 189 21.90 7.27 8.82
N PRO A 190 22.80 8.17 8.42
CA PRO A 190 22.43 9.41 7.75
C PRO A 190 21.56 9.15 6.51
N ILE A 191 20.58 10.03 6.29
CA ILE A 191 19.71 9.97 5.11
C ILE A 191 20.57 10.01 3.83
N LYS A 192 20.48 8.95 3.01
CA LYS A 192 21.31 8.83 1.81
C LYS A 192 20.67 9.56 0.63
N PRO A 193 21.35 10.52 0.00
CA PRO A 193 20.87 11.22 -1.20
C PRO A 193 20.53 10.25 -2.35
N LEU A 194 21.25 9.14 -2.45
CA LEU A 194 21.00 8.10 -3.47
C LEU A 194 19.54 7.68 -3.52
N TYR A 195 18.94 7.29 -2.39
CA TYR A 195 17.56 6.79 -2.35
C TYR A 195 16.54 7.88 -2.58
N LEU A 196 16.84 9.14 -2.22
CA LEU A 196 16.01 10.30 -2.56
C LEU A 196 15.99 10.53 -4.07
N GLN A 197 17.16 10.50 -4.71
CA GLN A 197 17.30 10.70 -6.15
C GLN A 197 16.61 9.57 -6.94
N GLU A 198 16.84 8.32 -6.56
CA GLU A 198 16.19 7.17 -7.20
C GLU A 198 14.66 7.24 -7.05
N GLY A 199 14.17 7.56 -5.85
CA GLY A 199 12.73 7.72 -5.60
C GLY A 199 12.10 8.85 -6.42
N LEU A 200 12.78 9.98 -6.54
CA LEU A 200 12.36 11.13 -7.35
C LEU A 200 12.34 10.77 -8.86
N GLN A 201 13.41 10.13 -9.35
CA GLN A 201 13.54 9.72 -10.74
C GLN A 201 12.47 8.71 -11.14
N LEU A 202 12.23 7.69 -10.30
CA LEU A 202 11.16 6.71 -10.53
C LEU A 202 9.78 7.37 -10.52
N SER A 203 9.53 8.27 -9.56
CA SER A 203 8.25 8.99 -9.48
C SER A 203 8.00 9.84 -10.73
N GLN A 204 9.01 10.55 -11.20
CA GLN A 204 8.95 11.34 -12.43
C GLN A 204 8.72 10.48 -13.66
N MET A 205 9.45 9.37 -13.78
CA MET A 205 9.31 8.42 -14.86
C MET A 205 7.90 7.80 -14.91
N MET A 206 7.40 7.34 -13.76
CA MET A 206 6.05 6.78 -13.66
C MET A 206 4.97 7.81 -14.02
N PHE A 207 5.13 9.06 -13.61
CA PHE A 207 4.20 10.13 -13.95
C PHE A 207 4.20 10.47 -15.45
N ASN A 208 5.38 10.62 -16.06
CA ASN A 208 5.51 11.01 -17.45
C ASN A 208 5.08 9.92 -18.43
N HIS A 209 5.20 8.65 -18.03
CA HIS A 209 4.93 7.50 -18.90
C HIS A 209 3.80 6.60 -18.35
N GLN A 210 2.87 7.19 -17.58
CA GLN A 210 1.72 6.45 -17.07
C GLN A 210 0.87 5.86 -18.20
N ASN A 211 0.27 4.72 -17.93
CA ASN A 211 -0.64 4.09 -18.87
C ASN A 211 -1.97 4.86 -18.94
N TYR A 212 -2.71 4.63 -20.02
CA TYR A 212 -4.09 5.09 -20.10
C TYR A 212 -4.87 4.60 -18.87
N VAL A 213 -5.58 5.52 -18.25
CA VAL A 213 -6.46 5.23 -17.11
C VAL A 213 -7.89 5.44 -17.62
N ASP A 214 -8.74 4.45 -17.36
CA ASP A 214 -10.16 4.57 -17.66
C ASP A 214 -10.74 5.86 -17.05
N PRO A 215 -11.52 6.66 -17.81
CA PRO A 215 -12.03 7.96 -17.36
C PRO A 215 -12.81 7.89 -16.05
N GLN A 216 -13.59 6.84 -15.83
CA GLN A 216 -14.36 6.66 -14.59
C GLN A 216 -13.42 6.44 -13.38
N ASN A 217 -12.37 5.64 -13.56
CA ASN A 217 -11.37 5.39 -12.50
C ASN A 217 -10.54 6.64 -12.24
N LEU A 218 -10.23 7.42 -13.27
CA LEU A 218 -9.55 8.71 -13.14
C LEU A 218 -10.42 9.70 -12.35
N ALA A 219 -11.68 9.89 -12.75
CA ALA A 219 -12.61 10.79 -12.07
C ALA A 219 -12.79 10.41 -10.59
N ARG A 220 -12.96 9.11 -10.29
CA ARG A 220 -13.08 8.61 -8.91
C ARG A 220 -11.82 8.88 -8.09
N SER A 221 -10.65 8.63 -8.65
CA SER A 221 -9.37 8.86 -7.98
C SER A 221 -9.13 10.34 -7.70
N LEU A 222 -9.42 11.20 -8.66
CA LEU A 222 -9.25 12.64 -8.52
C LEU A 222 -10.28 13.26 -7.57
N SER A 223 -11.55 12.84 -7.59
CA SER A 223 -12.57 13.36 -6.68
C SER A 223 -12.27 13.06 -5.21
N ALA A 224 -11.79 11.88 -4.91
CA ALA A 224 -11.35 11.52 -3.55
C ALA A 224 -10.18 12.40 -3.04
N ARG A 225 -9.34 12.90 -3.95
CA ARG A 225 -8.20 13.77 -3.61
C ARG A 225 -8.56 15.26 -3.60
N ALA A 226 -9.53 15.67 -4.40
CA ALA A 226 -9.88 17.08 -4.59
C ALA A 226 -10.35 17.78 -3.30
N LEU A 227 -10.82 17.03 -2.30
CA LEU A 227 -11.15 17.56 -0.98
C LEU A 227 -9.92 17.90 -0.13
N LYS A 228 -8.75 17.31 -0.46
CA LYS A 228 -7.53 17.39 0.35
C LYS A 228 -6.37 18.09 -0.37
N ILE A 229 -6.38 18.11 -1.69
CA ILE A 229 -5.30 18.62 -2.54
C ILE A 229 -5.81 19.84 -3.33
N PRO A 230 -5.06 20.95 -3.40
CA PRO A 230 -5.42 22.09 -4.24
C PRO A 230 -5.63 21.68 -5.70
N SER A 231 -6.65 22.22 -6.36
CA SER A 231 -7.06 21.85 -7.73
C SER A 231 -5.91 21.97 -8.75
N LYS A 232 -5.06 22.99 -8.63
CA LYS A 232 -3.88 23.19 -9.49
C LYS A 232 -2.84 22.07 -9.41
N ASP A 233 -2.76 21.35 -8.28
CA ASP A 233 -1.79 20.29 -8.03
C ASP A 233 -2.43 18.89 -8.13
N LEU A 234 -3.74 18.82 -8.40
CA LEU A 234 -4.51 17.59 -8.30
C LEU A 234 -3.98 16.48 -9.23
N LEU A 235 -3.69 16.81 -10.49
CA LEU A 235 -3.17 15.85 -11.48
C LEU A 235 -1.73 15.43 -11.18
N SER A 236 -0.90 16.32 -10.63
CA SER A 236 0.49 16.03 -10.30
C SER A 236 0.69 15.45 -8.90
N SER A 237 -0.36 15.41 -8.07
CA SER A 237 -0.26 15.01 -6.65
C SER A 237 0.17 13.55 -6.41
N PHE A 238 0.23 12.75 -7.46
CA PHE A 238 0.78 11.37 -7.42
C PHE A 238 2.31 11.35 -7.55
N ARG A 239 2.90 12.42 -8.04
CA ARG A 239 4.33 12.57 -8.26
C ARG A 239 4.99 13.18 -7.01
N ILE A 240 6.25 12.82 -6.79
CA ILE A 240 7.11 13.58 -5.90
C ILE A 240 7.62 14.79 -6.69
N ASP A 241 7.26 15.99 -6.27
CA ASP A 241 7.69 17.23 -6.92
C ASP A 241 9.03 17.72 -6.35
N GLU A 242 9.24 17.52 -5.05
CA GLU A 242 10.40 17.99 -4.30
C GLU A 242 10.97 16.84 -3.45
N ALA A 243 12.28 16.77 -3.35
CA ALA A 243 12.90 15.80 -2.45
C ALA A 243 12.52 16.12 -0.99
N ALA A 244 12.09 15.09 -0.26
CA ALA A 244 11.80 15.22 1.16
C ALA A 244 13.06 15.66 1.90
N ASN A 245 12.93 16.63 2.82
CA ASN A 245 14.06 17.05 3.62
C ASN A 245 14.36 16.03 4.73
N THR A 246 15.61 16.07 5.22
CA THR A 246 16.08 15.12 6.24
C THR A 246 15.29 15.20 7.54
N LYS A 247 14.78 16.37 7.93
CA LYS A 247 13.96 16.53 9.15
C LYS A 247 12.63 15.76 9.05
N GLN A 248 11.96 15.85 7.90
CA GLN A 248 10.70 15.10 7.67
C GLN A 248 10.91 13.60 7.75
N ILE A 249 11.98 13.09 7.13
CA ILE A 249 12.30 11.65 7.14
C ILE A 249 12.72 11.20 8.54
N SER A 250 13.57 11.98 9.22
CA SER A 250 14.01 11.66 10.59
C SER A 250 12.84 11.66 11.57
N HIS A 251 11.89 12.58 11.42
CA HIS A 251 10.67 12.60 12.23
C HIS A 251 9.84 11.33 12.05
N LEU A 252 9.60 10.89 10.81
CA LEU A 252 8.92 9.62 10.54
C LEU A 252 9.68 8.42 11.12
N LEU A 253 11.01 8.38 10.98
CA LEU A 253 11.83 7.31 11.55
C LEU A 253 11.72 7.23 13.07
N GLN A 254 11.54 8.35 13.77
CA GLN A 254 11.31 8.37 15.22
C GLN A 254 9.97 7.76 15.60
N GLN A 255 8.95 7.88 14.74
CA GLN A 255 7.63 7.28 14.95
C GLN A 255 7.62 5.76 14.76
N LEU A 256 8.63 5.18 14.09
CA LEU A 256 8.76 3.72 13.90
C LEU A 256 9.37 3.06 15.15
N ASN A 257 8.67 3.08 16.27
CA ASN A 257 9.09 2.52 17.54
C ASN A 257 8.04 1.53 18.09
N THR A 258 8.36 0.78 19.14
CA THR A 258 7.49 -0.26 19.69
C THR A 258 6.22 0.27 20.36
N GLU A 259 6.20 1.52 20.81
CA GLU A 259 5.03 2.15 21.42
C GLU A 259 3.95 2.49 20.38
N ASN A 260 4.38 2.75 19.14
CA ASN A 260 3.51 3.06 17.99
C ASN A 260 3.27 1.85 17.08
N LEU A 261 3.60 0.63 17.53
CA LEU A 261 3.60 -0.57 16.71
C LEU A 261 2.44 -1.50 17.04
N LEU A 262 1.70 -1.91 16.01
CA LEU A 262 0.84 -3.08 16.04
C LEU A 262 1.40 -4.13 15.09
N ILE A 263 1.63 -5.33 15.57
CA ILE A 263 1.98 -6.49 14.75
C ILE A 263 0.74 -7.37 14.57
N GLN A 264 0.42 -7.66 13.31
CA GLN A 264 -0.60 -8.64 12.97
C GLN A 264 0.04 -9.85 12.30
N ILE A 265 -0.21 -11.03 12.84
CA ILE A 265 0.19 -12.31 12.25
C ILE A 265 -1.06 -13.03 11.81
N ALA A 266 -1.16 -13.26 10.50
CA ALA A 266 -2.25 -14.01 9.89
C ALA A 266 -1.72 -15.39 9.48
N SER A 267 -2.28 -16.45 10.08
CA SER A 267 -1.95 -17.85 9.78
C SER A 267 -3.04 -18.78 10.26
N ASN A 268 -3.31 -19.85 9.50
CA ASN A 268 -4.15 -20.97 9.92
C ASN A 268 -3.33 -22.08 10.61
N LYS A 269 -2.02 -21.87 10.73
CA LYS A 269 -1.07 -22.75 11.41
C LYS A 269 -0.81 -22.29 12.83
N GLU A 270 0.25 -22.77 13.42
CA GLU A 270 0.72 -22.32 14.73
C GLU A 270 1.10 -20.85 14.73
N THR A 271 0.73 -20.14 15.77
CA THR A 271 1.13 -18.74 16.01
C THR A 271 2.32 -18.69 16.95
N PRO A 272 3.17 -17.65 16.92
CA PRO A 272 4.28 -17.51 17.86
C PRO A 272 3.76 -17.05 19.24
N ASP A 273 3.13 -17.95 19.97
CA ASP A 273 2.47 -17.65 21.27
C ASP A 273 3.46 -17.07 22.29
N HIS A 274 4.76 -17.37 22.15
CA HIS A 274 5.82 -16.79 22.99
C HIS A 274 6.01 -15.27 22.79
N TRP A 275 5.42 -14.68 21.74
CA TRP A 275 5.38 -13.21 21.56
C TRP A 275 4.29 -12.55 22.39
N ALA A 276 3.27 -13.32 22.78
CA ALA A 276 2.16 -12.84 23.61
C ALA A 276 2.50 -12.90 25.11
N ASP A 277 2.03 -11.91 25.88
CA ASP A 277 2.21 -11.82 27.33
C ASP A 277 1.39 -12.87 28.09
N GLN A 278 0.37 -13.43 27.46
CA GLN A 278 -0.51 -14.49 28.01
C GLN A 278 -0.93 -15.44 26.89
N THR A 279 -1.46 -16.59 27.26
CA THR A 279 -2.05 -17.53 26.31
C THR A 279 -3.13 -16.85 25.47
N PRO A 280 -3.02 -16.88 24.11
CA PRO A 280 -3.95 -16.20 23.23
C PRO A 280 -5.41 -16.62 23.44
N LYS A 281 -6.28 -15.66 23.66
CA LYS A 281 -7.73 -15.88 23.78
C LYS A 281 -8.41 -15.54 22.48
N TRP A 282 -8.88 -16.55 21.77
CA TRP A 282 -9.52 -16.40 20.47
C TRP A 282 -10.95 -15.91 20.60
N LYS A 283 -11.32 -15.00 19.70
CA LYS A 283 -12.66 -14.43 19.54
C LYS A 283 -13.04 -14.51 18.08
N THR A 284 -14.34 -14.58 17.80
CA THR A 284 -14.87 -14.56 16.43
C THR A 284 -15.40 -13.16 16.14
N GLU A 285 -14.97 -12.57 15.04
CA GLU A 285 -15.46 -11.29 14.55
C GLU A 285 -16.84 -11.51 13.91
N PRO A 286 -17.89 -10.71 14.31
CA PRO A 286 -19.27 -11.02 13.96
C PRO A 286 -19.63 -10.79 12.48
N TRP A 287 -18.84 -9.99 11.72
CA TRP A 287 -19.15 -9.60 10.33
C TRP A 287 -18.69 -10.64 9.32
N TYR A 288 -17.44 -11.08 9.46
CA TYR A 288 -16.77 -12.00 8.53
C TYR A 288 -16.51 -13.37 9.14
N GLN A 289 -16.84 -13.55 10.43
CA GLN A 289 -16.60 -14.78 11.19
C GLN A 289 -15.10 -15.18 11.24
N SER A 290 -14.21 -14.21 11.10
CA SER A 290 -12.77 -14.41 11.26
C SER A 290 -12.43 -14.59 12.73
N GLU A 291 -11.57 -15.54 13.05
CA GLU A 291 -11.06 -15.71 14.41
C GLU A 291 -9.82 -14.84 14.61
N TYR A 292 -9.77 -14.16 15.75
CA TYR A 292 -8.64 -13.31 16.13
C TYR A 292 -8.36 -13.36 17.64
N SER A 293 -7.13 -13.02 17.99
CA SER A 293 -6.71 -12.83 19.39
C SER A 293 -5.88 -11.56 19.51
N ASN A 294 -6.21 -10.71 20.48
CA ASN A 294 -5.46 -9.50 20.78
C ASN A 294 -4.65 -9.71 22.06
N ASN A 295 -3.36 -9.41 22.00
CA ASN A 295 -2.40 -9.64 23.06
C ASN A 295 -1.45 -8.44 23.19
N ASN A 296 -0.79 -8.30 24.35
CA ASN A 296 0.36 -7.43 24.48
C ASN A 296 1.64 -8.18 24.13
N PHE A 297 2.72 -7.45 23.92
CA PHE A 297 4.04 -8.05 23.71
C PHE A 297 4.56 -8.67 25.01
N SER A 298 5.02 -9.90 24.93
CA SER A 298 5.73 -10.58 26.02
C SER A 298 7.12 -9.97 26.25
N GLN A 299 7.68 -10.20 27.42
CA GLN A 299 9.08 -9.85 27.70
C GLN A 299 10.05 -10.59 26.76
N SER A 300 9.71 -11.82 26.35
CA SER A 300 10.48 -12.60 25.38
C SER A 300 10.58 -11.88 24.02
N PHE A 301 9.45 -11.36 23.53
CA PHE A 301 9.42 -10.59 22.29
C PHE A 301 10.19 -9.27 22.40
N LEU A 302 10.03 -8.53 23.50
CA LEU A 302 10.80 -7.29 23.73
C LEU A 302 12.31 -7.55 23.79
N ASN A 303 12.73 -8.66 24.39
CA ASN A 303 14.13 -9.08 24.39
C ASN A 303 14.62 -9.43 22.98
N LEU A 304 13.79 -10.08 22.14
CA LEU A 304 14.09 -10.36 20.75
C LEU A 304 14.32 -9.05 19.96
N VAL A 305 13.45 -8.05 20.16
CA VAL A 305 13.62 -6.73 19.52
C VAL A 305 14.93 -6.05 19.95
N ASN A 306 15.22 -6.06 21.26
CA ASN A 306 16.46 -5.48 21.79
C ASN A 306 17.70 -6.18 21.25
N PHE A 307 17.69 -7.51 21.20
CA PHE A 307 18.77 -8.29 20.58
C PHE A 307 18.93 -7.95 19.10
N ALA A 308 17.85 -7.84 18.37
CA ALA A 308 17.86 -7.47 16.96
C ALA A 308 18.59 -6.15 16.69
N VAL A 309 18.28 -5.15 17.51
CA VAL A 309 18.86 -3.79 17.38
C VAL A 309 20.37 -3.79 17.64
N THR A 310 20.87 -4.63 18.55
CA THR A 310 22.26 -4.60 19.01
C THR A 310 23.17 -5.62 18.31
N SER A 311 22.62 -6.73 17.83
CA SER A 311 23.42 -7.90 17.45
C SER A 311 23.18 -8.42 16.05
N THR A 312 22.04 -8.09 15.41
CA THR A 312 21.72 -8.58 14.07
C THR A 312 22.32 -7.69 13.00
N GLN A 313 23.22 -8.26 12.18
CA GLN A 313 23.85 -7.54 11.09
C GLN A 313 22.94 -7.52 9.85
N VAL A 314 22.64 -6.31 9.37
CA VAL A 314 21.88 -6.06 8.14
C VAL A 314 22.57 -4.95 7.34
N LYS A 315 22.22 -4.85 6.07
CA LYS A 315 22.74 -3.81 5.16
C LYS A 315 21.58 -3.07 4.51
N LEU A 316 21.85 -1.90 3.99
CA LEU A 316 20.91 -1.18 3.12
C LEU A 316 21.08 -1.63 1.67
N PRO A 317 20.01 -1.50 0.85
CA PRO A 317 20.05 -1.90 -0.56
C PRO A 317 21.18 -1.23 -1.34
N GLU A 318 21.72 -1.94 -2.32
CA GLU A 318 22.62 -1.35 -3.32
C GLU A 318 21.84 -0.43 -4.27
N LYS A 319 22.58 0.39 -5.05
CA LYS A 319 22.03 1.24 -6.11
C LYS A 319 21.14 0.40 -7.05
N ASN A 320 20.03 0.98 -7.47
CA ASN A 320 19.12 0.34 -8.43
C ASN A 320 19.66 0.52 -9.86
N ASN A 321 20.35 -0.49 -10.38
CA ASN A 321 20.86 -0.47 -11.73
C ASN A 321 19.80 -0.69 -12.82
N PHE A 322 18.54 -0.94 -12.46
CA PHE A 322 17.42 -1.08 -13.39
C PHE A 322 16.70 0.24 -13.69
N ILE A 323 17.08 1.33 -13.03
CA ILE A 323 16.58 2.66 -13.40
C ILE A 323 17.28 3.06 -14.71
N PRO A 324 16.53 3.28 -15.81
CA PRO A 324 17.12 3.60 -17.08
C PRO A 324 17.80 4.97 -17.06
N GLU A 325 18.98 5.06 -17.64
CA GLU A 325 19.73 6.32 -17.81
C GLU A 325 19.21 7.16 -18.97
N SER A 326 18.57 6.52 -19.95
CA SER A 326 17.94 7.18 -21.10
C SER A 326 16.55 6.59 -21.36
N LEU A 327 15.61 7.48 -21.64
CA LEU A 327 14.24 7.16 -22.04
C LEU A 327 13.99 7.60 -23.51
N GLY A 328 15.04 7.70 -24.31
CA GLY A 328 14.92 7.97 -25.74
C GLY A 328 14.08 6.91 -26.45
N LEU A 329 13.19 7.35 -27.34
CA LEU A 329 12.46 6.43 -28.19
C LEU A 329 13.42 5.88 -29.25
N ILE A 330 13.27 4.59 -29.57
CA ILE A 330 13.94 3.98 -30.71
C ILE A 330 13.19 4.42 -31.95
N ASP A 331 13.92 4.80 -33.03
CA ASP A 331 13.31 5.12 -34.30
C ASP A 331 12.40 3.97 -34.75
N GLN A 332 11.13 4.30 -34.96
CA GLN A 332 10.11 3.30 -35.18
C GLN A 332 10.03 2.92 -36.65
N GLN A 333 10.12 1.63 -36.89
CA GLN A 333 9.73 1.03 -38.16
C GLN A 333 8.22 0.71 -38.12
N ASP A 334 7.66 0.25 -39.22
CA ASP A 334 6.24 -0.05 -39.43
C ASP A 334 5.51 -0.60 -38.18
N ASP A 335 4.29 -0.13 -37.95
CA ASP A 335 3.37 -0.62 -36.90
C ASP A 335 2.87 -2.06 -37.16
N THR A 336 3.29 -2.70 -38.23
CA THR A 336 2.94 -4.08 -38.58
C THR A 336 3.86 -5.08 -37.89
N PRO A 337 3.34 -6.15 -37.28
CA PRO A 337 4.17 -7.20 -36.70
C PRO A 337 5.08 -7.84 -37.76
N PHE A 338 6.36 -7.97 -37.48
CA PHE A 338 7.31 -8.69 -38.33
C PHE A 338 8.13 -9.72 -37.56
N ILE A 339 8.64 -10.72 -38.25
CA ILE A 339 9.52 -11.71 -37.62
C ILE A 339 10.93 -11.12 -37.52
N ALA A 340 11.33 -10.73 -36.32
CA ALA A 340 12.65 -10.20 -36.05
C ALA A 340 13.72 -11.29 -35.97
N PHE A 341 13.33 -12.49 -35.53
CA PHE A 341 14.23 -13.65 -35.41
C PHE A 341 13.43 -14.95 -35.53
N LYS A 342 13.99 -15.94 -36.24
CA LYS A 342 13.40 -17.29 -36.35
C LYS A 342 14.48 -18.35 -36.31
N LYS A 343 14.26 -19.36 -35.47
CA LYS A 343 15.06 -20.56 -35.37
C LYS A 343 14.09 -21.75 -35.20
N GLU A 344 14.56 -22.98 -35.47
CA GLU A 344 13.74 -24.17 -35.23
C GLU A 344 13.19 -24.17 -33.79
N GLY A 345 11.88 -24.33 -33.65
CA GLY A 345 11.19 -24.30 -32.36
C GLY A 345 11.04 -22.90 -31.70
N PHE A 346 11.56 -21.82 -32.33
CA PHE A 346 11.46 -20.49 -31.73
C PHE A 346 11.24 -19.42 -32.81
N THR A 347 10.21 -18.60 -32.64
CA THR A 347 9.94 -17.45 -33.50
C THR A 347 9.73 -16.22 -32.63
N TYR A 348 10.52 -15.16 -32.89
CA TYR A 348 10.38 -13.88 -32.22
C TYR A 348 9.76 -12.86 -33.17
N TRP A 349 8.60 -12.36 -32.77
CA TRP A 349 7.89 -11.31 -33.46
C TRP A 349 8.16 -9.97 -32.79
N ASN A 350 8.35 -8.94 -33.57
CA ASN A 350 8.42 -7.57 -33.10
C ASN A 350 7.31 -6.74 -33.74
N LYS A 351 6.76 -5.81 -32.95
CA LYS A 351 5.82 -4.79 -33.41
C LYS A 351 6.17 -3.49 -32.69
N SER A 352 6.35 -2.42 -33.44
CA SER A 352 6.46 -1.08 -32.88
C SER A 352 5.05 -0.53 -32.58
N ASP A 353 4.90 0.22 -31.51
CA ASP A 353 3.67 0.91 -31.16
C ASP A 353 3.96 2.37 -30.84
N SER A 354 3.61 3.24 -31.79
CA SER A 354 3.79 4.69 -31.69
C SER A 354 2.62 5.43 -31.05
N SER A 355 1.53 4.73 -30.72
CA SER A 355 0.26 5.33 -30.30
C SER A 355 0.40 6.34 -29.16
N PHE A 356 1.34 6.12 -28.24
CA PHE A 356 1.54 6.96 -27.04
C PHE A 356 2.98 7.45 -26.86
N ASN A 357 3.89 7.18 -27.79
CA ASN A 357 5.32 7.57 -27.72
C ASN A 357 5.96 7.22 -26.36
N LYS A 358 5.72 5.99 -25.87
CA LYS A 358 6.23 5.53 -24.58
C LYS A 358 7.52 4.74 -24.75
N PRO A 359 8.54 4.99 -23.93
CA PRO A 359 9.78 4.21 -23.92
C PRO A 359 9.57 2.89 -23.16
N ILE A 360 8.62 2.08 -23.57
CA ILE A 360 8.23 0.83 -22.93
C ILE A 360 8.32 -0.30 -23.95
N SER A 361 8.94 -1.40 -23.55
CA SER A 361 8.90 -2.67 -24.29
C SER A 361 8.04 -3.67 -23.51
N MET A 362 7.14 -4.34 -24.21
CA MET A 362 6.33 -5.44 -23.67
C MET A 362 6.73 -6.73 -24.37
N ASN A 363 7.10 -7.75 -23.61
CA ASN A 363 7.46 -9.05 -24.14
C ASN A 363 6.41 -10.09 -23.71
N PHE A 364 5.86 -10.80 -24.69
CA PHE A 364 4.95 -11.93 -24.47
C PHE A 364 5.66 -13.21 -24.88
N LEU A 365 5.76 -14.17 -23.97
CA LEU A 365 6.29 -15.50 -24.26
C LEU A 365 5.12 -16.50 -24.29
N ALA A 366 4.88 -17.09 -25.45
CA ALA A 366 3.95 -18.21 -25.62
C ALA A 366 4.74 -19.48 -25.91
N MET A 367 4.60 -20.48 -25.08
CA MET A 367 5.22 -21.80 -25.28
C MET A 367 4.14 -22.81 -25.67
N ARG A 368 4.38 -23.54 -26.75
CA ARG A 368 3.53 -24.67 -27.21
C ARG A 368 4.31 -25.96 -27.04
N PHE A 369 3.68 -26.90 -26.40
CA PHE A 369 4.24 -28.24 -26.18
C PHE A 369 3.44 -29.26 -27.00
N ASP A 370 4.12 -30.04 -27.85
CA ASP A 370 3.48 -31.01 -28.74
C ASP A 370 2.97 -32.27 -27.98
N HIS A 371 3.49 -32.51 -26.78
CA HIS A 371 3.12 -33.63 -25.90
C HIS A 371 2.91 -33.14 -24.48
N ALA A 372 1.83 -32.42 -24.24
CA ALA A 372 1.38 -32.17 -22.87
C ALA A 372 0.78 -33.48 -22.34
N ALA A 373 1.55 -34.29 -21.63
CA ALA A 373 0.96 -35.38 -20.87
C ALA A 373 0.00 -34.79 -19.82
N ASP A 374 -1.24 -35.27 -19.79
CA ASP A 374 -2.31 -34.84 -18.88
C ASP A 374 -2.03 -35.23 -17.42
N THR A 375 -0.87 -34.87 -16.90
CA THR A 375 -0.52 -35.07 -15.49
C THR A 375 -0.47 -33.75 -14.77
N ALA A 376 -0.85 -33.71 -13.50
CA ALA A 376 -0.80 -32.52 -12.65
C ALA A 376 0.61 -31.88 -12.64
N LYS A 377 1.68 -32.68 -12.76
CA LYS A 377 3.06 -32.23 -12.84
C LYS A 377 3.34 -31.42 -14.12
N HIS A 378 2.82 -31.88 -15.27
CA HIS A 378 3.02 -31.16 -16.55
C HIS A 378 2.13 -29.90 -16.64
N THR A 379 0.94 -29.94 -16.04
CA THR A 379 0.07 -28.75 -15.94
C THR A 379 0.72 -27.65 -15.09
N LEU A 380 1.43 -28.01 -14.03
CA LEU A 380 2.18 -27.05 -13.18
C LEU A 380 3.41 -26.47 -13.88
N LEU A 381 4.09 -27.21 -14.75
CA LEU A 381 5.22 -26.72 -15.53
C LEU A 381 4.80 -25.79 -16.68
N ASN A 382 3.52 -25.82 -17.08
CA ASN A 382 2.98 -25.03 -18.17
C ASN A 382 2.25 -23.74 -17.70
N ARG A 383 2.23 -23.47 -16.38
CA ARG A 383 1.73 -22.24 -15.77
C ARG A 383 2.87 -21.34 -15.31
#